data_3b71cba82a98a35bad8e25a199f15395
#
_entry.id   3b71cba82a98a35bad8e25a199f15395
#
_cell.length_a   1.000
_cell.length_b   1.000
_cell.length_c   1.000
_cell.angle_alpha   90.00
_cell.angle_beta   90.00
_cell.angle_gamma   90.00
#
_symmetry.space_group_name_H-M   'P 1'
#
loop_
_entity.id
_entity.type
_entity.pdbx_description
1 polymer ?
#
loop_
_entity_poly.entity_id
_entity_poly.type
_entity_poly.pdbx_seq_one_letter_code
_entity_poly.pdbx_strand_id
1 'polypeptide(L)'
;MKLPKRAVPRGGFTLIEVMVVMFAMTIAFGFGATLLLAALRIDQAGGATLRLLAWRSELADQFRTDVARADTAPDRLGELTRGPTCLILHRTDGSHVIYQWQDDGRLERIIRAGESETRRALPVGNPEVAVEIAAEPPAARRFPLVTLRLVETSPSGTARRVEVSAVLGGDLR
;
A
#
# COMPACT_ATOMS: atom_id res chain seq x y z
N MET A 1 -27.38 68.94 -40.30
CA MET A 1 -26.43 68.05 -40.98
C MET A 1 -26.63 66.64 -40.36
N LYS A 2 -27.33 65.68 -41.10
CA LYS A 2 -27.62 64.30 -40.62
C LYS A 2 -26.56 63.38 -41.24
N LEU A 3 -25.78 62.74 -40.34
CA LEU A 3 -24.81 61.72 -40.73
C LEU A 3 -25.51 60.40 -41.14
N PRO A 4 -25.13 59.80 -42.28
CA PRO A 4 -25.74 58.54 -42.73
C PRO A 4 -25.38 57.39 -41.78
N LYS A 5 -26.37 56.64 -41.29
CA LYS A 5 -26.19 55.37 -40.57
C LYS A 5 -25.60 54.36 -41.56
N ARG A 6 -24.37 53.97 -41.33
CA ARG A 6 -23.76 52.82 -42.01
C ARG A 6 -24.52 51.55 -41.63
N ALA A 7 -25.19 50.94 -42.59
CA ALA A 7 -25.79 49.63 -42.42
C ALA A 7 -24.63 48.57 -42.30
N VAL A 8 -24.57 47.90 -41.16
CA VAL A 8 -23.63 46.77 -40.98
C VAL A 8 -24.20 45.60 -41.78
N PRO A 9 -23.43 45.04 -42.74
CA PRO A 9 -23.88 43.87 -43.48
C PRO A 9 -24.07 42.70 -42.53
N ARG A 10 -25.30 42.16 -42.45
CA ARG A 10 -25.57 40.90 -41.76
C ARG A 10 -25.10 39.77 -42.66
N GLY A 11 -23.86 39.31 -42.47
CA GLY A 11 -23.36 38.09 -43.06
C GLY A 11 -24.12 36.88 -42.52
N GLY A 12 -24.92 36.20 -43.33
CA GLY A 12 -25.50 34.90 -42.99
C GLY A 12 -24.42 33.82 -43.10
N PHE A 13 -24.41 32.89 -42.15
CA PHE A 13 -23.54 31.71 -42.28
C PHE A 13 -23.92 30.87 -43.49
N THR A 14 -22.93 30.46 -44.26
CA THR A 14 -23.14 29.54 -45.38
C THR A 14 -23.29 28.10 -44.86
N LEU A 15 -24.06 27.28 -45.56
CA LEU A 15 -24.26 25.86 -45.20
C LEU A 15 -22.92 25.13 -45.07
N ILE A 16 -21.94 25.45 -45.92
CA ILE A 16 -20.61 24.85 -45.90
C ILE A 16 -19.82 25.23 -44.65
N GLU A 17 -19.96 26.45 -44.15
CA GLU A 17 -19.30 26.91 -42.92
C GLU A 17 -19.82 26.16 -41.70
N VAL A 18 -21.12 25.92 -41.63
CA VAL A 18 -21.73 25.08 -40.56
C VAL A 18 -21.24 23.64 -40.63
N MET A 19 -21.15 23.06 -41.83
CA MET A 19 -20.61 21.68 -41.97
C MET A 19 -19.15 21.57 -41.54
N VAL A 20 -18.31 22.54 -41.91
CA VAL A 20 -16.89 22.56 -41.51
C VAL A 20 -16.74 22.69 -39.99
N VAL A 21 -17.54 23.55 -39.37
CA VAL A 21 -17.53 23.70 -37.89
C VAL A 21 -17.97 22.41 -37.17
N MET A 22 -19.05 21.77 -37.67
CA MET A 22 -19.52 20.52 -37.11
C MET A 22 -18.47 19.40 -37.25
N PHE A 23 -17.82 19.32 -38.39
CA PHE A 23 -16.75 18.34 -38.60
C PHE A 23 -15.53 18.60 -37.69
N ALA A 24 -15.10 19.85 -37.57
CA ALA A 24 -14.02 20.23 -36.68
C ALA A 24 -14.35 19.93 -35.21
N MET A 25 -15.60 20.20 -34.76
CA MET A 25 -16.06 19.85 -33.44
C MET A 25 -16.05 18.33 -33.18
N THR A 26 -16.48 17.53 -34.13
CA THR A 26 -16.48 16.06 -34.01
C THR A 26 -15.06 15.54 -33.79
N ILE A 27 -14.08 16.05 -34.55
CA ILE A 27 -12.67 15.70 -34.36
C ILE A 27 -12.17 16.13 -32.95
N ALA A 28 -12.47 17.38 -32.57
CA ALA A 28 -12.04 17.90 -31.26
C ALA A 28 -12.61 17.09 -30.09
N PHE A 29 -13.89 16.72 -30.13
CA PHE A 29 -14.50 15.86 -29.13
C PHE A 29 -13.91 14.45 -29.14
N GLY A 30 -13.62 13.86 -30.28
CA GLY A 30 -12.97 12.56 -30.40
C GLY A 30 -11.59 12.55 -29.74
N PHE A 31 -10.76 13.55 -30.00
CA PHE A 31 -9.45 13.70 -29.36
C PHE A 31 -9.59 13.96 -27.86
N GLY A 32 -10.49 14.82 -27.44
CA GLY A 32 -10.76 15.10 -26.02
C GLY A 32 -11.15 13.85 -25.24
N ALA A 33 -12.03 13.04 -25.80
CA ALA A 33 -12.46 11.78 -25.16
C ALA A 33 -11.30 10.75 -25.04
N THR A 34 -10.46 10.62 -26.07
CA THR A 34 -9.31 9.69 -26.01
C THR A 34 -8.26 10.13 -24.99
N LEU A 35 -7.97 11.42 -24.89
CA LEU A 35 -7.05 11.96 -23.88
C LEU A 35 -7.59 11.77 -22.46
N LEU A 36 -8.88 12.01 -22.26
CA LEU A 36 -9.52 11.78 -20.96
C LEU A 36 -9.45 10.32 -20.53
N LEU A 37 -9.76 9.38 -21.44
CA LEU A 37 -9.67 7.95 -21.16
C LEU A 37 -8.22 7.51 -20.87
N ALA A 38 -7.23 8.06 -21.57
CA ALA A 38 -5.83 7.80 -21.30
C ALA A 38 -5.41 8.32 -19.92
N ALA A 39 -5.82 9.53 -19.55
CA ALA A 39 -5.55 10.11 -18.23
C ALA A 39 -6.17 9.27 -17.09
N LEU A 40 -7.42 8.83 -17.24
CA LEU A 40 -8.08 7.97 -16.26
C LEU A 40 -7.39 6.62 -16.09
N ARG A 41 -6.87 6.02 -17.17
CA ARG A 41 -6.10 4.76 -17.09
C ARG A 41 -4.78 4.94 -16.36
N ILE A 42 -4.08 6.05 -16.58
CA ILE A 42 -2.82 6.37 -15.90
C ILE A 42 -3.07 6.57 -14.40
N ASP A 43 -4.14 7.28 -14.04
CA ASP A 43 -4.50 7.53 -12.64
C ASP A 43 -4.86 6.24 -11.91
N GLN A 44 -5.61 5.34 -12.53
CA GLN A 44 -5.93 4.03 -11.97
C GLN A 44 -4.68 3.15 -11.75
N ALA A 45 -3.77 3.12 -12.71
CA ALA A 45 -2.52 2.36 -12.61
C ALA A 45 -1.57 2.98 -11.56
N GLY A 46 -1.45 4.30 -11.52
CA GLY A 46 -0.64 5.03 -10.54
C GLY A 46 -1.18 4.89 -9.11
N GLY A 47 -2.50 4.98 -8.94
CA GLY A 47 -3.15 4.84 -7.63
C GLY A 47 -2.93 3.48 -6.99
N ALA A 48 -2.94 2.39 -7.75
CA ALA A 48 -2.65 1.04 -7.24
C ALA A 48 -1.20 0.93 -6.74
N THR A 49 -0.24 1.46 -7.49
CA THR A 49 1.18 1.44 -7.12
C THR A 49 1.45 2.29 -5.88
N LEU A 50 0.85 3.48 -5.79
CA LEU A 50 0.99 4.35 -4.62
C LEU A 50 0.38 3.72 -3.37
N ARG A 51 -0.78 3.09 -3.47
CA ARG A 51 -1.38 2.34 -2.35
C ARG A 51 -0.49 1.18 -1.91
N LEU A 52 0.10 0.45 -2.84
CA LEU A 52 1.04 -0.63 -2.57
C LEU A 52 2.28 -0.13 -1.82
N LEU A 53 2.82 1.02 -2.16
CA LEU A 53 3.97 1.62 -1.47
C LEU A 53 3.57 2.15 -0.09
N ALA A 54 2.42 2.79 0.03
CA ALA A 54 1.93 3.35 1.28
C ALA A 54 1.69 2.27 2.35
N TRP A 55 1.03 1.15 2.00
CA TRP A 55 0.80 0.09 2.96
C TRP A 55 2.10 -0.61 3.40
N ARG A 56 3.08 -0.75 2.49
CA ARG A 56 4.40 -1.30 2.85
C ARG A 56 5.12 -0.42 3.85
N SER A 57 5.08 0.90 3.66
CA SER A 57 5.65 1.85 4.61
C SER A 57 4.94 1.75 5.96
N GLU A 58 3.61 1.76 5.97
CA GLU A 58 2.81 1.64 7.20
C GLU A 58 3.10 0.32 7.94
N LEU A 59 3.16 -0.81 7.22
CA LEU A 59 3.51 -2.10 7.81
C LEU A 59 4.93 -2.08 8.40
N ALA A 60 5.90 -1.54 7.65
CA ALA A 60 7.27 -1.48 8.10
C ALA A 60 7.44 -0.62 9.36
N ASP A 61 6.78 0.53 9.41
CA ASP A 61 6.85 1.46 10.54
C ASP A 61 6.13 0.88 11.77
N GLN A 62 4.97 0.24 11.55
CA GLN A 62 4.25 -0.46 12.61
C GLN A 62 5.09 -1.61 13.19
N PHE A 63 5.69 -2.43 12.32
CA PHE A 63 6.53 -3.55 12.72
C PHE A 63 7.76 -3.08 13.51
N ARG A 64 8.48 -2.05 13.02
CA ARG A 64 9.64 -1.47 13.72
C ARG A 64 9.24 -0.95 15.10
N THR A 65 8.13 -0.24 15.18
CA THR A 65 7.63 0.30 16.45
C THR A 65 7.29 -0.82 17.44
N ASP A 66 6.64 -1.89 16.99
CA ASP A 66 6.28 -3.00 17.87
C ASP A 66 7.52 -3.76 18.36
N VAL A 67 8.49 -4.01 17.47
CA VAL A 67 9.75 -4.68 17.85
C VAL A 67 10.60 -3.80 18.77
N ALA A 68 10.67 -2.50 18.51
CA ALA A 68 11.43 -1.57 19.35
C ALA A 68 10.87 -1.46 20.78
N ARG A 69 9.54 -1.58 20.93
CA ARG A 69 8.83 -1.57 22.23
C ARG A 69 8.78 -2.92 22.94
N ALA A 70 9.19 -3.98 22.28
CA ALA A 70 9.23 -5.31 22.86
C ALA A 70 10.56 -5.53 23.59
N ASP A 71 10.51 -6.13 24.75
CA ASP A 71 11.69 -6.52 25.54
C ASP A 71 12.17 -7.93 25.18
N THR A 72 11.25 -8.83 24.85
CA THR A 72 11.56 -10.21 24.48
C THR A 72 10.68 -10.72 23.32
N ALA A 73 11.17 -11.77 22.66
CA ALA A 73 10.41 -12.50 21.65
C ALA A 73 10.33 -13.98 22.08
N PRO A 74 9.34 -14.33 22.91
CA PRO A 74 9.21 -15.68 23.46
C PRO A 74 8.93 -16.71 22.36
N ASP A 75 9.38 -17.93 22.58
CA ASP A 75 9.17 -19.05 21.65
C ASP A 75 7.73 -19.56 21.67
N ARG A 76 7.00 -19.33 22.77
CA ARG A 76 5.65 -19.84 22.97
C ARG A 76 4.79 -18.90 23.81
N LEU A 77 3.51 -18.80 23.43
CA LEU A 77 2.47 -18.10 24.18
C LEU A 77 1.17 -18.90 24.12
N GLY A 78 0.86 -19.67 25.17
CA GLY A 78 -0.26 -20.62 25.17
C GLY A 78 -0.08 -21.68 24.08
N GLU A 79 -1.01 -21.75 23.15
CA GLU A 79 -0.96 -22.68 22.02
C GLU A 79 -0.13 -22.15 20.83
N LEU A 80 0.18 -20.86 20.81
CA LEU A 80 0.95 -20.24 19.73
C LEU A 80 2.44 -20.54 19.91
N THR A 81 3.09 -20.94 18.82
CA THR A 81 4.53 -21.18 18.79
C THR A 81 5.16 -20.27 17.73
N ARG A 82 6.27 -19.62 18.11
CA ARG A 82 7.07 -18.83 17.18
C ARG A 82 7.59 -19.70 16.05
N GLY A 83 7.50 -19.19 14.82
CA GLY A 83 7.95 -19.89 13.61
C GLY A 83 7.97 -18.99 12.41
N PRO A 84 8.13 -19.56 11.21
CA PRO A 84 8.21 -18.78 9.98
C PRO A 84 6.96 -17.93 9.69
N THR A 85 5.80 -18.35 10.21
CA THR A 85 4.51 -17.70 10.01
C THR A 85 3.97 -17.01 11.25
N CYS A 86 4.68 -17.11 12.40
CA CYS A 86 4.23 -16.53 13.65
C CYS A 86 5.38 -15.90 14.42
N LEU A 87 5.25 -14.62 14.75
CA LEU A 87 6.15 -13.89 15.65
C LEU A 87 5.38 -13.48 16.89
N ILE A 88 5.95 -13.73 18.05
CA ILE A 88 5.40 -13.33 19.34
C ILE A 88 6.37 -12.32 19.95
N LEU A 89 5.88 -11.14 20.30
CA LEU A 89 6.62 -10.06 20.96
C LEU A 89 5.98 -9.81 22.32
N HIS A 90 6.79 -9.77 23.37
CA HIS A 90 6.36 -9.39 24.71
C HIS A 90 6.82 -7.95 24.99
N ARG A 91 5.92 -7.10 25.47
CA ARG A 91 6.20 -5.72 25.82
C ARG A 91 6.40 -5.55 27.32
N THR A 92 7.08 -4.48 27.69
CA THR A 92 7.32 -4.10 29.10
C THR A 92 6.05 -3.82 29.90
N ASP A 93 4.94 -3.48 29.22
CA ASP A 93 3.62 -3.28 29.84
C ASP A 93 2.87 -4.60 30.13
N GLY A 94 3.49 -5.76 29.86
CA GLY A 94 2.92 -7.08 30.02
C GLY A 94 2.00 -7.50 28.87
N SER A 95 1.82 -6.66 27.85
CA SER A 95 1.05 -7.03 26.66
C SER A 95 1.90 -7.83 25.66
N HIS A 96 1.22 -8.58 24.81
CA HIS A 96 1.85 -9.32 23.72
C HIS A 96 1.37 -8.78 22.38
N VAL A 97 2.28 -8.65 21.43
CA VAL A 97 1.97 -8.37 20.03
C VAL A 97 2.35 -9.59 19.21
N ILE A 98 1.40 -10.13 18.47
CA ILE A 98 1.57 -11.33 17.69
C ILE A 98 1.35 -10.97 16.24
N TYR A 99 2.30 -11.32 15.39
CA TYR A 99 2.18 -11.28 13.94
C TYR A 99 1.98 -12.71 13.46
N GLN A 100 0.85 -12.98 12.85
CA GLN A 100 0.50 -14.32 12.37
C GLN A 100 0.10 -14.29 10.92
N TRP A 101 0.75 -15.11 10.11
CA TRP A 101 0.34 -15.36 8.74
C TRP A 101 -0.74 -16.43 8.73
N GLN A 102 -1.87 -16.12 8.13
CA GLN A 102 -3.00 -17.03 7.98
C GLN A 102 -2.93 -17.75 6.64
N ASP A 103 -3.50 -18.95 6.57
CA ASP A 103 -3.53 -19.78 5.34
C ASP A 103 -4.33 -19.11 4.19
N ASP A 104 -5.21 -18.16 4.52
CA ASP A 104 -5.97 -17.38 3.55
C ASP A 104 -5.16 -16.22 2.92
N GLY A 105 -3.87 -16.14 3.22
CA GLY A 105 -2.97 -15.13 2.66
C GLY A 105 -3.03 -13.77 3.36
N ARG A 106 -3.51 -13.70 4.61
CA ARG A 106 -3.56 -12.49 5.41
C ARG A 106 -2.50 -12.49 6.50
N LEU A 107 -1.88 -11.34 6.70
CA LEU A 107 -1.06 -11.09 7.89
C LEU A 107 -1.94 -10.45 8.95
N GLU A 108 -2.11 -11.11 10.08
CA GLU A 108 -2.82 -10.56 11.22
C GLU A 108 -1.84 -10.05 12.28
N ARG A 109 -2.16 -8.87 12.80
CA ARG A 109 -1.53 -8.31 13.99
C ARG A 109 -2.51 -8.39 15.14
N ILE A 110 -2.15 -9.15 16.16
CA ILE A 110 -2.98 -9.40 17.34
C ILE A 110 -2.30 -8.75 18.54
N ILE A 111 -3.01 -7.92 19.28
CA ILE A 111 -2.56 -7.38 20.56
C ILE A 111 -3.36 -8.10 21.64
N ARG A 112 -2.64 -8.70 22.60
CA ARG A 112 -3.22 -9.37 23.76
C ARG A 112 -2.74 -8.68 25.03
N ALA A 113 -3.66 -8.13 25.82
CA ALA A 113 -3.39 -7.46 27.08
C ALA A 113 -4.36 -8.00 28.14
N GLY A 114 -3.88 -8.89 29.02
CA GLY A 114 -4.74 -9.63 29.95
C GLY A 114 -5.78 -10.46 29.22
N GLU A 115 -7.06 -10.22 29.51
CA GLU A 115 -8.20 -10.87 28.83
C GLU A 115 -8.62 -10.19 27.55
N SER A 116 -8.09 -9.00 27.26
CA SER A 116 -8.44 -8.24 26.04
C SER A 116 -7.59 -8.70 24.88
N GLU A 117 -8.26 -8.96 23.74
CA GLU A 117 -7.62 -9.29 22.48
C GLU A 117 -8.14 -8.39 21.36
N THR A 118 -7.25 -7.72 20.66
CA THR A 118 -7.56 -6.89 19.50
C THR A 118 -6.85 -7.45 18.28
N ARG A 119 -7.61 -7.74 17.22
CA ARG A 119 -7.08 -8.26 15.96
C ARG A 119 -7.22 -7.21 14.87
N ARG A 120 -6.16 -7.02 14.11
CA ARG A 120 -6.15 -6.17 12.92
C ARG A 120 -5.52 -6.93 11.76
N ALA A 121 -6.30 -7.17 10.71
CA ALA A 121 -5.75 -7.66 9.46
C ALA A 121 -4.91 -6.55 8.82
N LEU A 122 -3.67 -6.88 8.49
CA LEU A 122 -2.79 -5.99 7.77
C LEU A 122 -2.95 -6.28 6.27
N PRO A 123 -3.27 -5.28 5.45
CA PRO A 123 -3.45 -5.49 4.02
C PRO A 123 -2.10 -5.89 3.42
N VAL A 124 -1.94 -7.14 3.09
CA VAL A 124 -0.83 -7.62 2.27
C VAL A 124 -1.34 -7.64 0.84
N GLY A 125 -0.88 -6.73 0.03
CA GLY A 125 -1.51 -6.33 -1.23
C GLY A 125 -1.56 -7.37 -2.35
N ASN A 126 -1.08 -8.61 -2.14
CA ASN A 126 -1.17 -9.70 -3.12
C ASN A 126 -1.24 -11.05 -2.40
N PRO A 127 -2.23 -11.93 -2.70
CA PRO A 127 -2.36 -13.26 -2.09
C PRO A 127 -1.20 -14.22 -2.36
N GLU A 128 -0.30 -13.88 -3.29
CA GLU A 128 0.92 -14.67 -3.58
C GLU A 128 2.13 -14.29 -2.70
N VAL A 129 1.94 -13.42 -1.70
CA VAL A 129 3.02 -12.99 -0.80
C VAL A 129 3.23 -14.03 0.29
N ALA A 130 4.39 -14.68 0.32
CA ALA A 130 4.84 -15.45 1.45
C ALA A 130 5.48 -14.52 2.50
N VAL A 131 5.03 -14.60 3.75
CA VAL A 131 5.62 -13.88 4.87
C VAL A 131 6.47 -14.84 5.66
N GLU A 132 7.76 -14.54 5.78
CA GLU A 132 8.68 -15.28 6.63
C GLU A 132 9.14 -14.37 7.77
N ILE A 133 8.87 -14.78 8.99
CA ILE A 133 9.25 -14.05 10.20
C ILE A 133 10.39 -14.82 10.86
N ALA A 134 11.58 -14.26 10.84
CA ALA A 134 12.75 -14.86 11.46
C ALA A 134 13.23 -13.98 12.62
N ALA A 135 13.44 -14.59 13.79
CA ALA A 135 14.19 -14.00 14.88
C ALA A 135 15.56 -14.65 14.92
N GLU A 136 16.63 -13.88 14.77
CA GLU A 136 17.99 -14.41 14.96
C GLU A 136 18.19 -14.81 16.44
N PRO A 137 18.83 -15.96 16.71
CA PRO A 137 19.10 -16.38 18.08
C PRO A 137 20.01 -15.36 18.80
N PRO A 138 19.74 -15.06 20.08
CA PRO A 138 20.43 -14.00 20.83
C PRO A 138 21.94 -14.24 21.02
N ALA A 139 22.44 -15.43 20.72
CA ALA A 139 23.86 -15.80 20.92
C ALA A 139 24.84 -15.05 20.01
N ALA A 140 24.41 -14.46 18.91
CA ALA A 140 25.30 -13.82 17.92
C ALA A 140 25.42 -12.30 18.08
N ARG A 141 24.51 -11.61 18.76
CA ARG A 141 24.50 -10.14 18.86
C ARG A 141 24.07 -9.67 20.26
N ARG A 142 24.61 -8.52 20.66
CA ARG A 142 24.24 -7.85 21.92
C ARG A 142 22.75 -7.42 21.95
N PHE A 143 22.14 -7.31 20.78
CA PHE A 143 20.73 -6.95 20.56
C PHE A 143 20.13 -7.87 19.50
N PRO A 144 19.10 -8.66 19.83
CA PRO A 144 18.46 -9.53 18.87
C PRO A 144 17.78 -8.73 17.77
N LEU A 145 18.00 -9.15 16.53
CA LEU A 145 17.38 -8.59 15.33
C LEU A 145 16.17 -9.45 14.97
N VAL A 146 15.04 -8.79 14.77
CA VAL A 146 13.82 -9.42 14.27
C VAL A 146 13.58 -8.95 12.85
N THR A 147 13.39 -9.88 11.93
CA THR A 147 13.22 -9.58 10.50
C THR A 147 11.90 -10.12 10.01
N LEU A 148 11.11 -9.24 9.43
CA LEU A 148 9.92 -9.55 8.64
C LEU A 148 10.32 -9.59 7.16
N ARG A 149 10.14 -10.74 6.53
CA ARG A 149 10.47 -10.94 5.12
C ARG A 149 9.21 -11.18 4.31
N LEU A 150 8.97 -10.32 3.32
CA LEU A 150 7.87 -10.43 2.38
C LEU A 150 8.44 -10.87 1.03
N VAL A 151 7.95 -11.99 0.50
CA VAL A 151 8.34 -12.49 -0.82
C VAL A 151 7.12 -12.39 -1.73
N GLU A 152 7.17 -11.50 -2.71
CA GLU A 152 6.16 -11.38 -3.75
C GLU A 152 6.62 -12.13 -4.99
N THR A 153 5.84 -13.08 -5.44
CA THR A 153 6.07 -13.75 -6.72
C THR A 153 5.19 -13.07 -7.78
N SER A 154 5.83 -12.42 -8.76
CA SER A 154 5.11 -11.85 -9.90
C SER A 154 4.53 -12.98 -10.77
N PRO A 155 3.42 -12.75 -11.51
CA PRO A 155 2.91 -13.68 -12.51
C PRO A 155 3.96 -14.07 -13.58
N SER A 156 4.99 -13.25 -13.76
CA SER A 156 6.16 -13.54 -14.62
C SER A 156 7.19 -14.48 -13.97
N GLY A 157 6.95 -14.96 -12.74
CA GLY A 157 7.89 -15.84 -12.00
C GLY A 157 9.04 -15.09 -11.32
N THR A 158 9.11 -13.76 -11.42
CA THR A 158 10.15 -12.97 -10.75
C THR A 158 9.77 -12.77 -9.29
N ALA A 159 10.57 -13.31 -8.37
CA ALA A 159 10.39 -13.10 -6.93
C ALA A 159 11.00 -11.74 -6.52
N ARG A 160 10.20 -10.87 -5.95
CA ARG A 160 10.65 -9.62 -5.32
C ARG A 160 10.62 -9.79 -3.81
N ARG A 161 11.77 -9.60 -3.18
CA ARG A 161 11.93 -9.70 -1.73
C ARG A 161 11.94 -8.31 -1.11
N VAL A 162 11.11 -8.11 -0.10
CA VAL A 162 11.13 -6.94 0.76
C VAL A 162 11.44 -7.41 2.18
N GLU A 163 12.42 -6.81 2.81
CA GLU A 163 12.89 -7.18 4.14
C GLU A 163 12.81 -5.98 5.06
N VAL A 164 12.17 -6.16 6.21
CA VAL A 164 12.05 -5.15 7.26
C VAL A 164 12.69 -5.72 8.52
N SER A 165 13.78 -5.12 8.95
CA SER A 165 14.48 -5.54 10.17
C SER A 165 14.38 -4.48 11.24
N ALA A 166 14.26 -4.91 12.49
CA ALA A 166 14.24 -4.06 13.66
C ALA A 166 14.96 -4.72 14.84
N VAL A 167 15.55 -3.87 15.68
CA VAL A 167 16.25 -4.31 16.89
C VAL A 167 15.25 -4.41 18.03
N LEU A 168 15.22 -5.54 18.72
CA LEU A 168 14.38 -5.75 19.88
C LEU A 168 14.83 -4.84 21.05
N GLY A 169 13.87 -4.17 21.69
CA GLY A 169 14.17 -3.27 22.80
C GLY A 169 14.87 -1.95 22.40
N GLY A 170 14.79 -1.54 21.15
CA GLY A 170 15.44 -0.32 20.66
C GLY A 170 14.96 0.98 21.31
N ASP A 171 13.71 1.03 21.79
CA ASP A 171 13.09 2.19 22.45
C ASP A 171 13.39 2.28 23.96
N LEU A 172 14.05 1.27 24.55
CA LEU A 172 14.32 1.18 26.00
C LEU A 172 15.61 1.92 26.43
N ARG A 173 16.10 2.89 25.63
CA ARG A 173 17.33 3.64 25.89
C ARG A 173 17.09 5.13 26.03
#